data_8640c1e2ba1bb41c051b7b6931601a74
#
_entry.id   8640c1e2ba1bb41c051b7b6931601a74
#
_cell.length_a   1.000
_cell.length_b   1.000
_cell.length_c   1.000
_cell.angle_alpha   90.00
_cell.angle_beta   90.00
_cell.angle_gamma   90.00
#
_symmetry.space_group_name_H-M   'P 1'
#
loop_
_entity.id
_entity.type
_entity.pdbx_description
1 polymer ?
#
loop_
_entity_poly.entity_id
_entity_poly.type
_entity_poly.pdbx_seq_one_letter_code
_entity_poly.pdbx_strand_id
1 'polypeptide(L)'
;MYGVRADPGVKYKYHRLVADDYWDENPSSATYNSFVHGTDPGGFSEALWQTVPQYNYFAVINYNIPVKVATPARGSGIFLHVAGSGATAGCVSLTQTNLLRVLEWLDPAASPRIVLAPSQHLDRY
;
A
#
# COMPACT_ATOMS: atom_id res chain seq x y z
N MET A 1 -0.90 -5.58 -6.30
CA MET A 1 -0.62 -4.18 -6.66
C MET A 1 -1.87 -3.51 -7.20
N TYR A 2 -1.94 -2.20 -7.13
CA TYR A 2 -3.14 -1.44 -7.43
C TYR A 2 -2.77 -0.11 -8.09
N GLY A 3 -3.73 0.54 -8.74
CA GLY A 3 -3.57 1.92 -9.21
C GLY A 3 -4.78 2.47 -9.96
N VAL A 4 -4.92 3.78 -9.94
CA VAL A 4 -5.94 4.49 -10.74
C VAL A 4 -5.63 4.38 -12.23
N ARG A 5 -4.35 4.28 -12.58
CA ARG A 5 -3.88 4.11 -13.96
C ARG A 5 -3.91 2.64 -14.38
N ALA A 6 -3.80 2.41 -15.69
CA ALA A 6 -3.70 1.07 -16.24
C ALA A 6 -2.43 0.35 -15.76
N ASP A 7 -2.45 -0.98 -15.76
CA ASP A 7 -1.30 -1.80 -15.43
C ASP A 7 -0.06 -1.37 -16.22
N PRO A 8 1.04 -0.99 -15.57
CA PRO A 8 2.26 -0.58 -16.23
C PRO A 8 3.13 -1.75 -16.73
N GLY A 9 2.67 -2.99 -16.60
CA GLY A 9 3.41 -4.19 -16.98
C GLY A 9 4.11 -4.87 -15.81
N VAL A 10 3.53 -4.83 -14.62
CA VAL A 10 4.08 -5.48 -13.43
C VAL A 10 3.90 -7.00 -13.45
N LYS A 11 4.75 -7.74 -12.74
CA LYS A 11 4.68 -9.20 -12.62
C LYS A 11 3.69 -9.68 -11.56
N TYR A 12 3.33 -8.82 -10.63
CA TYR A 12 2.30 -9.08 -9.63
C TYR A 12 0.91 -8.90 -10.22
N LYS A 13 -0.08 -9.60 -9.65
CA LYS A 13 -1.48 -9.33 -9.96
C LYS A 13 -1.77 -7.84 -9.73
N TYR A 14 -2.34 -7.19 -10.74
CA TYR A 14 -2.68 -5.77 -10.71
C TYR A 14 -4.20 -5.58 -10.73
N HIS A 15 -4.70 -4.70 -9.88
CA HIS A 15 -6.09 -4.27 -9.88
C HIS A 15 -6.15 -2.78 -10.20
N ARG A 16 -6.80 -2.44 -11.32
CA ARG A 16 -7.11 -1.04 -11.64
C ARG A 16 -8.27 -0.58 -10.78
N LEU A 17 -8.03 0.46 -10.00
CA LEU A 17 -9.01 0.99 -9.07
C LEU A 17 -10.23 1.57 -9.80
N VAL A 18 -11.40 1.30 -9.25
CA VAL A 18 -12.69 1.82 -9.65
C VAL A 18 -13.39 2.47 -8.46
N ALA A 19 -14.53 3.15 -8.69
CA ALA A 19 -15.33 3.69 -7.61
C ALA A 19 -15.69 2.59 -6.59
N ASP A 20 -15.78 2.97 -5.32
CA ASP A 20 -16.10 2.09 -4.18
C ASP A 20 -15.02 1.05 -3.84
N ASP A 21 -13.77 1.24 -4.32
CA ASP A 21 -12.60 0.50 -3.87
C ASP A 21 -11.98 1.18 -2.64
N TYR A 22 -12.01 0.50 -1.51
CA TYR A 22 -11.47 1.01 -0.24
C TYR A 22 -10.33 0.15 0.29
N TRP A 23 -9.46 0.75 1.07
CA TRP A 23 -8.66 0.03 2.05
C TRP A 23 -9.31 0.22 3.41
N ASP A 24 -9.73 -0.89 4.04
CA ASP A 24 -10.41 -0.83 5.32
C ASP A 24 -9.42 -0.56 6.45
N GLU A 25 -9.55 0.61 7.05
CA GLU A 25 -8.78 1.05 8.21
C GLU A 25 -9.64 1.25 9.47
N ASN A 26 -10.85 0.71 9.45
CA ASN A 26 -11.71 0.69 10.64
C ASN A 26 -11.30 -0.45 11.58
N PRO A 27 -10.72 -0.18 12.75
CA PRO A 27 -10.23 -1.21 13.65
C PRO A 27 -11.32 -2.08 14.24
N SER A 28 -12.58 -1.68 14.10
CA SER A 28 -13.75 -2.46 14.54
C SER A 28 -14.33 -3.35 13.43
N SER A 29 -13.78 -3.25 12.21
CA SER A 29 -14.25 -4.04 11.06
C SER A 29 -13.58 -5.42 11.03
N ALA A 30 -14.35 -6.42 10.58
CA ALA A 30 -13.83 -7.77 10.33
C ALA A 30 -12.81 -7.81 9.16
N THR A 31 -12.86 -6.81 8.28
CA THR A 31 -11.98 -6.67 7.11
C THR A 31 -10.85 -5.64 7.32
N TYR A 32 -10.62 -5.23 8.58
CA TYR A 32 -9.55 -4.30 8.91
C TYR A 32 -8.22 -4.67 8.25
N ASN A 33 -7.53 -3.68 7.72
CA ASN A 33 -6.26 -3.79 6.98
C ASN A 33 -6.35 -4.70 5.75
N SER A 34 -7.44 -4.59 5.00
CA SER A 34 -7.61 -5.30 3.73
C SER A 34 -8.33 -4.45 2.68
N PHE A 35 -8.17 -4.84 1.43
CA PHE A 35 -8.92 -4.28 0.31
C PHE A 35 -10.38 -4.74 0.38
N VAL A 36 -11.30 -3.81 0.18
CA VAL A 36 -12.73 -4.08 0.06
C VAL A 36 -13.33 -3.28 -1.09
N HIS A 37 -14.38 -3.84 -1.71
CA HIS A 37 -15.16 -3.16 -2.74
C HIS A 37 -16.62 -3.07 -2.28
N GLY A 38 -17.24 -1.91 -2.42
CA GLY A 38 -18.66 -1.69 -2.11
C GLY A 38 -18.85 -0.61 -1.04
N THR A 39 -19.57 -0.93 0.04
CA THR A 39 -19.89 0.04 1.09
C THR A 39 -18.63 0.51 1.82
N ASP A 40 -18.54 1.82 2.05
CA ASP A 40 -17.48 2.41 2.87
C ASP A 40 -17.42 1.74 4.26
N PRO A 41 -16.29 1.14 4.64
CA PRO A 41 -16.16 0.50 5.96
C PRO A 41 -16.17 1.48 7.13
N GLY A 42 -16.09 2.78 6.86
CA GLY A 42 -16.04 3.83 7.88
C GLY A 42 -14.68 3.93 8.57
N GLY A 43 -14.64 4.62 9.70
CA GLY A 43 -13.39 4.90 10.42
C GLY A 43 -12.46 5.80 9.59
N PHE A 44 -11.20 5.40 9.47
CA PHE A 44 -10.20 6.09 8.64
C PHE A 44 -9.97 5.41 7.29
N SER A 45 -10.91 4.56 6.84
CA SER A 45 -10.80 3.81 5.58
C SER A 45 -10.57 4.74 4.38
N GLU A 46 -9.69 4.32 3.50
CA GLU A 46 -9.28 5.15 2.37
C GLU A 46 -10.06 4.82 1.10
N ALA A 47 -10.69 5.84 0.50
CA ALA A 47 -11.27 5.78 -0.85
C ALA A 47 -10.13 5.80 -1.88
N LEU A 48 -9.63 4.62 -2.26
CA LEU A 48 -8.39 4.46 -3.00
C LEU A 48 -8.40 5.16 -4.36
N TRP A 49 -9.54 5.19 -5.06
CA TRP A 49 -9.67 5.80 -6.39
C TRP A 49 -9.62 7.34 -6.37
N GLN A 50 -9.78 7.95 -5.19
CA GLN A 50 -9.80 9.41 -5.04
C GLN A 50 -8.43 9.99 -4.69
N THR A 51 -7.50 9.17 -4.24
CA THR A 51 -6.19 9.60 -3.74
C THR A 51 -5.17 9.70 -4.88
N VAL A 52 -5.27 10.75 -5.66
CA VAL A 52 -4.38 11.01 -6.80
C VAL A 52 -3.54 12.27 -6.56
N PRO A 53 -2.28 12.32 -7.02
CA PRO A 53 -1.57 11.30 -7.83
C PRO A 53 -0.96 10.15 -7.02
N GLN A 54 -1.08 10.14 -5.70
CA GLN A 54 -0.39 9.20 -4.82
C GLN A 54 -0.71 7.73 -5.18
N TYR A 55 -1.96 7.43 -5.48
CA TYR A 55 -2.41 6.09 -5.85
C TYR A 55 -2.58 5.90 -7.36
N ASN A 56 -1.87 6.71 -8.18
CA ASN A 56 -1.72 6.39 -9.60
C ASN A 56 -1.22 4.96 -9.79
N TYR A 57 -0.27 4.56 -8.93
CA TYR A 57 0.28 3.19 -8.81
C TYR A 57 0.73 2.95 -7.38
N PHE A 58 0.48 1.77 -6.85
CA PHE A 58 1.03 1.37 -5.55
C PHE A 58 1.08 -0.14 -5.34
N ALA A 59 1.96 -0.54 -4.43
CA ALA A 59 2.02 -1.89 -3.90
C ALA A 59 1.68 -1.88 -2.40
N VAL A 60 0.93 -2.87 -1.96
CA VAL A 60 0.72 -3.11 -0.53
C VAL A 60 1.98 -3.73 0.07
N ILE A 61 2.49 -3.14 1.12
CA ILE A 61 3.52 -3.74 1.97
C ILE A 61 2.79 -4.62 3.00
N ASN A 62 3.15 -5.89 3.09
CA ASN A 62 2.50 -6.86 3.99
C ASN A 62 2.82 -6.59 5.48
N TYR A 63 2.73 -5.33 5.89
CA TYR A 63 2.83 -4.94 7.28
C TYR A 63 1.50 -5.23 7.99
N ASN A 64 1.55 -5.97 9.09
CA ASN A 64 0.37 -6.40 9.83
C ASN A 64 -0.67 -7.16 8.97
N ILE A 65 -0.20 -7.94 8.02
CA ILE A 65 -1.02 -8.84 7.20
C ILE A 65 -0.40 -10.26 7.30
N PRO A 66 -1.13 -11.27 7.82
CA PRO A 66 -2.47 -11.17 8.40
C PRO A 66 -2.48 -10.31 9.67
N VAL A 67 -3.64 -9.71 9.92
CA VAL A 67 -3.80 -8.82 11.08
C VAL A 67 -3.49 -9.55 12.38
N LYS A 68 -2.54 -9.03 13.12
CA LYS A 68 -2.30 -9.45 14.50
C LYS A 68 -3.03 -8.47 15.40
N VAL A 69 -4.08 -8.97 16.04
CA VAL A 69 -4.78 -8.20 17.06
C VAL A 69 -3.80 -7.90 18.18
N ALA A 70 -3.43 -6.66 18.30
CA ALA A 70 -2.58 -6.17 19.37
C ALA A 70 -3.21 -4.91 19.94
N THR A 71 -3.17 -4.79 21.24
CA THR A 71 -3.49 -3.53 21.92
C THR A 71 -2.17 -2.92 22.39
N PRO A 72 -1.76 -1.74 21.87
CA PRO A 72 -2.44 -0.92 20.86
C PRO A 72 -2.42 -1.53 19.45
N ALA A 73 -3.33 -1.08 18.59
CA ALA A 73 -3.38 -1.52 17.18
C ALA A 73 -2.05 -1.24 16.47
N ARG A 74 -1.59 -2.20 15.65
CA ARG A 74 -0.29 -2.09 14.94
C ARG A 74 -0.33 -1.17 13.72
N GLY A 75 -1.52 -0.74 13.31
CA GLY A 75 -1.71 0.06 12.10
C GLY A 75 -2.09 -0.75 10.88
N SER A 76 -2.46 -0.04 9.83
CA SER A 76 -3.02 -0.55 8.58
C SER A 76 -2.58 0.33 7.41
N GLY A 77 -2.88 -0.09 6.18
CA GLY A 77 -2.73 0.74 4.99
C GLY A 77 -1.28 1.15 4.69
N ILE A 78 -0.30 0.26 4.90
CA ILE A 78 1.10 0.59 4.60
C ILE A 78 1.41 0.23 3.15
N PHE A 79 1.62 1.27 2.34
CA PHE A 79 1.84 1.15 0.91
C PHE A 79 3.20 1.70 0.47
N LEU A 80 3.66 1.21 -0.67
CA LEU A 80 4.70 1.82 -1.49
C LEU A 80 4.00 2.52 -2.65
N HIS A 81 3.99 3.87 -2.68
CA HIS A 81 3.17 4.68 -3.58
C HIS A 81 3.90 5.88 -4.18
N VAL A 82 3.23 6.63 -5.06
CA VAL A 82 3.77 7.86 -5.65
C VAL A 82 3.86 8.96 -4.59
N ALA A 83 4.99 9.65 -4.51
CA ALA A 83 5.20 10.74 -3.57
C ALA A 83 4.21 11.90 -3.81
N GLY A 84 3.63 12.40 -2.72
CA GLY A 84 2.90 13.66 -2.67
C GLY A 84 3.82 14.83 -2.29
N SER A 85 3.21 15.93 -1.87
CA SER A 85 3.92 17.16 -1.49
C SER A 85 4.47 17.17 -0.06
N GLY A 86 4.14 16.16 0.76
CA GLY A 86 4.48 16.13 2.19
C GLY A 86 4.92 14.76 2.66
N ALA A 87 5.16 14.67 3.97
CA ALA A 87 5.45 13.41 4.66
C ALA A 87 4.22 12.49 4.64
N THR A 88 4.45 11.19 4.74
CA THR A 88 3.41 10.16 4.85
C THR A 88 3.16 9.79 6.31
N ALA A 89 2.01 9.21 6.58
CA ALA A 89 1.67 8.69 7.91
C ALA A 89 2.21 7.26 8.16
N GLY A 90 3.23 6.83 7.42
CA GLY A 90 3.83 5.49 7.57
C GLY A 90 4.13 4.81 6.24
N CYS A 91 3.47 5.21 5.16
CA CYS A 91 3.75 4.69 3.83
C CYS A 91 5.15 5.04 3.33
N VAL A 92 5.64 4.27 2.38
CA VAL A 92 6.87 4.57 1.62
C VAL A 92 6.49 5.23 0.31
N SER A 93 7.09 6.36 -0.01
CA SER A 93 6.78 7.06 -1.24
C SER A 93 8.02 7.34 -2.09
N LEU A 94 7.87 7.25 -3.41
CA LEU A 94 8.89 7.52 -4.40
C LEU A 94 8.32 8.43 -5.51
N THR A 95 9.19 9.12 -6.24
CA THR A 95 8.74 9.73 -7.50
C THR A 95 8.09 8.68 -8.39
N GLN A 96 7.09 9.04 -9.18
CA GLN A 96 6.38 8.07 -10.03
C GLN A 96 7.33 7.29 -10.94
N THR A 97 8.34 7.93 -11.51
CA THR A 97 9.34 7.26 -12.36
C THR A 97 10.12 6.19 -11.60
N ASN A 98 10.58 6.50 -10.39
CA ASN A 98 11.31 5.53 -9.58
C ASN A 98 10.40 4.42 -9.05
N LEU A 99 9.18 4.77 -8.65
CA LEU A 99 8.19 3.79 -8.22
C LEU A 99 7.93 2.75 -9.33
N LEU A 100 7.66 3.20 -10.55
CA LEU A 100 7.40 2.29 -11.66
C LEU A 100 8.56 1.33 -11.90
N ARG A 101 9.80 1.81 -11.88
CA ARG A 101 11.00 0.95 -11.98
C ARG A 101 11.04 -0.11 -10.89
N VAL A 102 10.68 0.25 -9.65
CA VAL A 102 10.63 -0.71 -8.53
C VAL A 102 9.50 -1.70 -8.74
N LEU A 103 8.29 -1.25 -9.08
CA LEU A 103 7.12 -2.13 -9.26
C LEU A 103 7.33 -3.14 -10.40
N GLU A 104 7.95 -2.72 -11.51
CA GLU A 104 8.28 -3.59 -12.65
C GLU A 104 9.41 -4.59 -12.30
N TRP A 105 10.38 -4.17 -11.46
CA TRP A 105 11.46 -5.02 -11.01
C TRP A 105 10.99 -6.11 -10.03
N LEU A 106 10.01 -5.82 -9.17
CA LEU A 106 9.49 -6.75 -8.18
C LEU A 106 8.95 -8.02 -8.84
N ASP A 107 9.40 -9.18 -8.35
CA ASP A 107 9.02 -10.49 -8.85
C ASP A 107 8.43 -11.33 -7.71
N PRO A 108 7.17 -11.79 -7.81
CA PRO A 108 6.55 -12.63 -6.78
C PRO A 108 7.32 -13.93 -6.55
N ALA A 109 7.96 -14.49 -7.58
CA ALA A 109 8.74 -15.72 -7.46
C ALA A 109 10.00 -15.54 -6.59
N ALA A 110 10.52 -14.33 -6.49
CA ALA A 110 11.68 -13.99 -5.67
C ALA A 110 11.33 -13.69 -4.19
N SER A 111 10.05 -13.68 -3.82
CA SER A 111 9.58 -13.33 -2.47
C SER A 111 10.24 -12.06 -1.93
N PRO A 112 10.13 -10.92 -2.62
CA PRO A 112 10.85 -9.70 -2.28
C PRO A 112 10.46 -9.19 -0.89
N ARG A 113 11.44 -8.58 -0.21
CA ARG A 113 11.26 -7.98 1.11
C ARG A 113 11.66 -6.51 1.05
N ILE A 114 11.02 -5.70 1.87
CA ILE A 114 11.41 -4.32 2.12
C ILE A 114 11.94 -4.19 3.55
N VAL A 115 13.07 -3.50 3.70
CA VAL A 115 13.63 -3.12 5.00
C VAL A 115 13.63 -1.61 5.08
N LEU A 116 13.08 -1.09 6.17
CA LEU A 116 12.99 0.33 6.46
C LEU A 116 13.67 0.58 7.80
N ALA A 117 14.86 1.12 7.76
CA ALA A 117 15.66 1.42 8.94
C ALA A 117 16.51 2.68 8.72
N PRO A 118 16.98 3.34 9.79
CA PRO A 118 18.02 4.36 9.65
C PRO A 118 19.24 3.77 8.94
N SER A 119 19.88 4.57 8.08
CA SER A 119 20.98 4.10 7.22
C SER A 119 22.10 3.40 7.99
N GLN A 120 22.41 3.88 9.22
CA GLN A 120 23.43 3.29 10.09
C GLN A 120 23.05 1.91 10.66
N HIS A 121 21.86 1.40 10.36
CA HIS A 121 21.37 0.10 10.85
C HIS A 121 21.00 -0.86 9.72
N LEU A 122 21.17 -0.47 8.45
CA LEU A 122 20.82 -1.30 7.30
C LEU A 122 21.71 -2.54 7.16
N ASP A 123 22.92 -2.49 7.69
CA ASP A 123 23.88 -3.61 7.73
C ASP A 123 23.45 -4.79 8.63
N ARG A 124 22.37 -4.63 9.39
CA ARG A 124 21.83 -5.65 10.31
C ARG A 124 20.79 -6.57 9.65
N TYR A 125 20.46 -6.32 8.40
CA TYR A 125 19.42 -7.04 7.64
C TYR A 125 20.00 -7.58 6.30
#